data_6b854115968b19d653c170d1dc55d3d6
#
_entry.id   6b854115968b19d653c170d1dc55d3d6
#
_cell.length_a   1.000
_cell.length_b   1.000
_cell.length_c   1.000
_cell.angle_alpha   90.00
_cell.angle_beta   90.00
_cell.angle_gamma   90.00
#
_symmetry.space_group_name_H-M   'P 1'
#
loop_
_entity.id
_entity.type
_entity.pdbx_description
1 polymer ?
#
loop_
_entity_poly.entity_id
_entity_poly.type
_entity_poly.pdbx_seq_one_letter_code
_entity_poly.pdbx_strand_id
1 'polypeptide(L)'
;MYRHHGYNYVGIPAFENYAQIKKHYESIVPIRGREEKVRPIGRRRYDWYQITEKQVAVDLSPENPLGSFATAYCAVVYRTECVEWLPNEDIILRVPSWRGPTSMGMLTYALAQHGTIVSASGKWYFRNKRGEDYLLRSGRGDGVLLKQDEHGVYCGEVVQEYKFKVKR
;
A
#
# COMPACT_ATOMS: atom_id res chain seq x y z
N MET A 1 -4.02 1.43 19.75
CA MET A 1 -3.83 0.13 19.08
C MET A 1 -5.20 -0.47 18.76
N TYR A 2 -5.52 -0.58 17.52
CA TYR A 2 -6.77 -1.18 17.08
C TYR A 2 -6.68 -2.71 17.31
N ARG A 3 -7.39 -3.22 18.28
CA ARG A 3 -7.53 -4.68 18.44
C ARG A 3 -8.63 -5.15 17.50
N HIS A 4 -8.25 -5.67 16.35
CA HIS A 4 -9.19 -6.43 15.54
C HIS A 4 -9.45 -7.76 16.26
N HIS A 5 -10.64 -7.89 16.81
CA HIS A 5 -11.06 -9.11 17.47
C HIS A 5 -10.97 -10.31 16.52
N GLY A 6 -10.19 -11.31 16.90
CA GLY A 6 -10.18 -12.61 16.26
C GLY A 6 -9.12 -12.90 15.22
N TYR A 7 -8.27 -11.94 14.84
CA TYR A 7 -7.22 -12.19 13.85
C TYR A 7 -5.83 -12.14 14.48
N ASN A 8 -5.09 -13.20 14.26
CA ASN A 8 -3.70 -13.28 14.71
C ASN A 8 -2.76 -12.82 13.60
N TYR A 9 -2.25 -11.60 13.74
CA TYR A 9 -1.28 -11.01 12.81
C TYR A 9 0.18 -11.39 13.12
N VAL A 10 0.39 -12.42 13.94
CA VAL A 10 1.73 -12.89 14.28
C VAL A 10 2.48 -13.31 13.01
N GLY A 11 3.62 -12.71 12.79
CA GLY A 11 4.45 -12.96 11.62
C GLY A 11 4.08 -12.15 10.38
N ILE A 12 3.11 -11.24 10.47
CA ILE A 12 2.83 -10.25 9.44
C ILE A 12 3.61 -8.98 9.80
N PRO A 13 4.51 -8.51 8.93
CA PRO A 13 5.31 -7.34 9.23
C PRO A 13 4.56 -6.04 9.04
N ALA A 14 4.88 -5.05 9.87
CA ALA A 14 4.58 -3.65 9.59
C ALA A 14 5.78 -3.01 8.92
N PHE A 15 5.55 -2.11 7.96
CA PHE A 15 6.62 -1.49 7.20
C PHE A 15 6.72 0.00 7.52
N GLU A 16 7.87 0.42 8.00
CA GLU A 16 8.14 1.84 8.31
C GLU A 16 8.57 2.64 7.08
N ASN A 17 9.27 1.99 6.15
CA ASN A 17 9.85 2.64 4.99
C ASN A 17 10.05 1.69 3.82
N TYR A 18 10.44 2.26 2.70
CA TYR A 18 10.72 1.51 1.47
C TYR A 18 11.81 0.45 1.64
N ALA A 19 12.87 0.78 2.36
CA ALA A 19 13.98 -0.16 2.56
C ALA A 19 13.54 -1.42 3.31
N GLN A 20 12.64 -1.26 4.29
CA GLN A 20 12.12 -2.40 5.04
C GLN A 20 11.24 -3.32 4.19
N ILE A 21 10.33 -2.77 3.39
CA ILE A 21 9.48 -3.61 2.53
C ILE A 21 10.30 -4.29 1.43
N LYS A 22 11.28 -3.60 0.88
CA LYS A 22 12.22 -4.17 -0.10
C LYS A 22 12.99 -5.34 0.49
N LYS A 23 13.59 -5.16 1.65
CA LYS A 23 14.32 -6.21 2.36
C LYS A 23 13.42 -7.39 2.70
N HIS A 24 12.20 -7.12 3.14
CA HIS A 24 11.24 -8.16 3.43
C HIS A 24 10.89 -8.97 2.18
N TYR A 25 10.60 -8.31 1.07
CA TYR A 25 10.33 -8.96 -0.21
C TYR A 25 11.49 -9.85 -0.65
N GLU A 26 12.71 -9.34 -0.62
CA GLU A 26 13.90 -10.08 -1.03
C GLU A 26 14.20 -11.29 -0.13
N SER A 27 13.78 -11.26 1.12
CA SER A 27 13.98 -12.34 2.10
C SER A 27 13.00 -13.50 1.98
N ILE A 28 11.91 -13.34 1.24
CA ILE A 28 10.83 -14.33 1.17
C ILE A 28 10.94 -15.14 -0.11
N VAL A 29 10.79 -16.47 0.03
CA VAL A 29 10.75 -17.40 -1.09
C VAL A 29 9.43 -17.25 -1.85
N PRO A 30 9.45 -17.19 -3.20
CA PRO A 30 8.23 -17.13 -4.00
C PRO A 30 7.27 -18.30 -3.71
N ILE A 31 5.98 -18.06 -3.90
CA ILE A 31 4.96 -19.10 -3.76
C ILE A 31 5.14 -20.09 -4.92
N ARG A 32 5.29 -21.36 -4.59
CA ARG A 32 5.45 -22.42 -5.59
C ARG A 32 4.28 -22.46 -6.58
N GLY A 33 4.60 -22.49 -7.87
CA GLY A 33 3.61 -22.52 -8.94
C GLY A 33 3.00 -21.16 -9.28
N ARG A 34 3.47 -20.08 -8.64
CA ARG A 34 3.07 -18.71 -8.95
C ARG A 34 4.20 -17.94 -9.63
N GLU A 35 3.86 -16.76 -10.19
CA GLU A 35 4.88 -15.86 -10.74
C GLU A 35 5.92 -15.53 -9.67
N GLU A 36 7.18 -15.48 -10.06
CA GLU A 36 8.29 -15.19 -9.14
C GLU A 36 8.16 -13.87 -8.39
N LYS A 37 7.40 -12.93 -8.98
CA LYS A 37 7.15 -11.62 -8.37
C LYS A 37 6.19 -11.66 -7.19
N VAL A 38 5.33 -12.67 -7.12
CA VAL A 38 4.32 -12.78 -6.06
C VAL A 38 4.85 -13.68 -4.95
N ARG A 39 4.88 -13.16 -3.73
CA ARG A 39 5.42 -13.83 -2.55
C ARG A 39 4.46 -13.73 -1.38
N PRO A 40 4.48 -14.69 -0.41
CA PRO A 40 3.69 -14.55 0.80
C PRO A 40 4.23 -13.40 1.66
N ILE A 41 3.33 -12.58 2.22
CA ILE A 41 3.77 -11.44 3.02
C ILE A 41 4.25 -11.83 4.42
N GLY A 42 3.72 -12.92 4.96
CA GLY A 42 4.04 -13.39 6.30
C GLY A 42 4.42 -14.87 6.33
N ARG A 43 4.57 -15.42 7.54
CA ARG A 43 4.93 -16.83 7.74
C ARG A 43 3.87 -17.79 7.23
N ARG A 44 2.60 -17.40 7.29
CA ARG A 44 1.51 -18.18 6.71
C ARG A 44 1.31 -17.77 5.27
N ARG A 45 1.20 -18.74 4.39
CA ARG A 45 0.97 -18.53 2.97
C ARG A 45 -0.53 -18.34 2.72
N TYR A 46 -0.99 -17.11 2.93
CA TYR A 46 -2.36 -16.75 2.57
C TYR A 46 -2.41 -16.33 1.11
N ASP A 47 -3.26 -16.96 0.32
CA ASP A 47 -3.48 -16.58 -1.07
C ASP A 47 -4.13 -15.20 -1.23
N TRP A 48 -4.75 -14.72 -0.18
CA TRP A 48 -5.45 -13.43 -0.16
C TRP A 48 -4.61 -12.27 0.40
N TYR A 49 -3.41 -12.56 0.92
CA TYR A 49 -2.49 -11.54 1.43
C TYR A 49 -1.06 -11.87 1.01
N GLN A 50 -0.57 -11.08 0.06
CA GLN A 50 0.70 -11.34 -0.63
C GLN A 50 1.49 -10.06 -0.78
N ILE A 51 2.75 -10.19 -1.19
CA ILE A 51 3.61 -9.07 -1.55
C ILE A 51 4.12 -9.27 -2.96
N THR A 52 4.21 -8.21 -3.73
CA THR A 52 4.76 -8.25 -5.09
C THR A 52 5.64 -7.03 -5.35
N GLU A 53 6.54 -7.16 -6.33
CA GLU A 53 7.23 -6.01 -6.91
C GLU A 53 6.51 -5.55 -8.18
N LYS A 54 6.69 -4.28 -8.54
CA LYS A 54 6.06 -3.66 -9.69
C LYS A 54 6.96 -2.56 -10.24
N GLN A 55 7.06 -2.48 -11.55
CA GLN A 55 7.73 -1.35 -12.19
C GLN A 55 6.76 -0.18 -12.32
N VAL A 56 7.17 0.98 -11.87
CA VAL A 56 6.38 2.21 -11.92
C VAL A 56 7.14 3.30 -12.64
N ALA A 57 6.43 4.11 -13.41
CA ALA A 57 7.01 5.29 -14.02
C ALA A 57 7.10 6.42 -12.99
N VAL A 58 8.27 7.02 -12.89
CA VAL A 58 8.55 8.15 -12.00
C VAL A 58 9.17 9.28 -12.81
N ASP A 59 9.24 10.47 -12.23
CA ASP A 59 9.86 11.66 -12.85
C ASP A 59 9.27 12.02 -14.21
N LEU A 60 7.95 11.90 -14.36
CA LEU A 60 7.24 12.30 -15.56
C LEU A 60 7.25 13.82 -15.70
N SER A 61 7.70 14.30 -16.86
CA SER A 61 7.74 15.72 -17.20
C SER A 61 7.47 15.93 -18.69
N PRO A 62 7.18 17.16 -19.13
CA PRO A 62 7.07 17.45 -20.55
C PRO A 62 8.35 17.13 -21.34
N GLU A 63 9.52 17.24 -20.72
CA GLU A 63 10.82 16.91 -21.31
C GLU A 63 11.10 15.41 -21.30
N ASN A 64 10.46 14.68 -20.37
CA ASN A 64 10.61 13.23 -20.22
C ASN A 64 9.23 12.57 -20.05
N PRO A 65 8.42 12.49 -21.13
CA PRO A 65 7.04 12.03 -21.05
C PRO A 65 6.89 10.55 -20.65
N LEU A 66 7.90 9.73 -20.88
CA LEU A 66 7.90 8.34 -20.47
C LEU A 66 8.40 8.14 -19.02
N GLY A 67 9.03 9.16 -18.45
CA GLY A 67 9.63 9.11 -17.14
C GLY A 67 10.81 8.13 -17.05
N SER A 68 11.23 7.90 -15.83
CA SER A 68 12.16 6.84 -15.48
C SER A 68 11.37 5.71 -14.81
N PHE A 69 11.88 4.48 -14.88
CA PHE A 69 11.26 3.34 -14.21
C PHE A 69 11.94 3.07 -12.86
N ALA A 70 11.14 2.81 -11.86
CA ALA A 70 11.60 2.40 -10.54
C ALA A 70 10.79 1.19 -10.06
N THR A 71 11.34 0.44 -9.12
CA THR A 71 10.64 -0.70 -8.53
C THR A 71 9.86 -0.24 -7.31
N ALA A 72 8.56 -0.46 -7.30
CA ALA A 72 7.70 -0.33 -6.14
C ALA A 72 7.42 -1.71 -5.55
N TYR A 73 7.12 -1.76 -4.26
CA TYR A 73 6.71 -2.97 -3.57
C TYR A 73 5.28 -2.81 -3.05
N CYS A 74 4.45 -3.81 -3.31
CA CYS A 74 3.02 -3.72 -3.02
C CYS A 74 2.58 -4.82 -2.07
N ALA A 75 1.83 -4.45 -1.03
CA ALA A 75 1.02 -5.38 -0.28
C ALA A 75 -0.30 -5.61 -1.05
N VAL A 76 -0.56 -6.86 -1.40
CA VAL A 76 -1.71 -7.27 -2.20
C VAL A 76 -2.72 -7.95 -1.29
N VAL A 77 -3.93 -7.40 -1.24
CA VAL A 77 -5.05 -7.95 -0.46
C VAL A 77 -6.18 -8.27 -1.42
N TYR A 78 -6.61 -9.52 -1.47
CA TYR A 78 -7.65 -9.98 -2.39
C TYR A 78 -7.43 -9.51 -3.84
N ARG A 79 -6.22 -9.70 -4.37
CA ARG A 79 -5.79 -9.33 -5.73
C ARG A 79 -5.76 -7.82 -6.01
N THR A 80 -5.93 -6.98 -5.01
CA THR A 80 -5.76 -5.53 -5.13
C THR A 80 -4.43 -5.11 -4.54
N GLU A 81 -3.65 -4.34 -5.26
CA GLU A 81 -2.42 -3.71 -4.79
C GLU A 81 -2.78 -2.56 -3.85
N CYS A 82 -3.04 -2.89 -2.55
CA CYS A 82 -3.61 -1.95 -1.60
C CYS A 82 -2.61 -0.94 -1.06
N VAL A 83 -1.39 -1.38 -0.79
CA VAL A 83 -0.33 -0.50 -0.27
C VAL A 83 0.85 -0.61 -1.20
N GLU A 84 1.18 0.46 -1.88
CA GLU A 84 2.27 0.54 -2.84
C GLU A 84 3.33 1.51 -2.33
N TRP A 85 4.51 0.98 -2.00
CA TRP A 85 5.65 1.76 -1.53
C TRP A 85 6.56 2.15 -2.68
N LEU A 86 6.77 3.45 -2.85
CA LEU A 86 7.66 4.01 -3.86
C LEU A 86 9.05 4.29 -3.28
N PRO A 87 10.09 4.30 -4.12
CA PRO A 87 11.48 4.52 -3.65
C PRO A 87 11.71 5.88 -2.97
N ASN A 88 10.87 6.87 -3.26
CA ASN A 88 10.93 8.21 -2.63
C ASN A 88 10.17 8.30 -1.31
N GLU A 89 9.77 7.17 -0.73
CA GLU A 89 8.97 7.07 0.48
C GLU A 89 7.49 7.45 0.33
N ASP A 90 7.02 7.78 -0.86
CA ASP A 90 5.59 7.96 -1.11
C ASP A 90 4.87 6.62 -1.04
N ILE A 91 3.62 6.66 -0.60
CA ILE A 91 2.75 5.49 -0.49
C ILE A 91 1.47 5.75 -1.28
N ILE A 92 1.05 4.77 -2.07
CA ILE A 92 -0.26 4.80 -2.71
C ILE A 92 -1.15 3.79 -1.99
N LEU A 93 -2.30 4.26 -1.50
CA LEU A 93 -3.30 3.42 -0.85
C LEU A 93 -4.50 3.20 -1.76
N ARG A 94 -4.95 1.95 -1.86
CA ARG A 94 -6.16 1.56 -2.58
C ARG A 94 -7.04 0.70 -1.70
N VAL A 95 -8.34 0.81 -1.88
CA VAL A 95 -9.31 -0.02 -1.18
C VAL A 95 -9.38 -1.39 -1.86
N PRO A 96 -9.28 -2.50 -1.10
CA PRO A 96 -9.41 -3.83 -1.68
C PRO A 96 -10.82 -4.07 -2.23
N SER A 97 -10.93 -5.01 -3.17
CA SER A 97 -12.21 -5.40 -3.76
C SER A 97 -13.17 -5.99 -2.72
N TRP A 98 -12.63 -6.66 -1.72
CA TRP A 98 -13.39 -7.15 -0.58
C TRP A 98 -13.15 -6.28 0.64
N ARG A 99 -14.17 -5.53 1.05
CA ARG A 99 -14.13 -4.65 2.22
C ARG A 99 -14.67 -5.37 3.43
N GLY A 100 -13.81 -5.82 4.28
CA GLY A 100 -14.18 -6.47 5.52
C GLY A 100 -13.24 -6.09 6.67
N PRO A 101 -13.54 -6.50 7.89
CA PRO A 101 -12.69 -6.25 9.05
C PRO A 101 -11.27 -6.79 8.88
N THR A 102 -11.12 -7.93 8.22
CA THR A 102 -9.81 -8.54 7.94
C THR A 102 -8.97 -7.65 7.03
N SER A 103 -9.54 -7.19 5.92
CA SER A 103 -8.84 -6.30 4.98
C SER A 103 -8.45 -4.98 5.64
N MET A 104 -9.35 -4.39 6.41
CA MET A 104 -9.06 -3.16 7.17
C MET A 104 -7.93 -3.39 8.17
N GLY A 105 -7.95 -4.50 8.88
CA GLY A 105 -6.91 -4.85 9.84
C GLY A 105 -5.54 -5.05 9.20
N MET A 106 -5.50 -5.69 8.04
CA MET A 106 -4.24 -5.89 7.30
C MET A 106 -3.62 -4.58 6.86
N LEU A 107 -4.43 -3.68 6.30
CA LEU A 107 -3.96 -2.35 5.90
C LEU A 107 -3.50 -1.52 7.10
N THR A 108 -4.29 -1.50 8.17
CA THR A 108 -3.93 -0.82 9.41
C THR A 108 -2.63 -1.37 9.97
N TYR A 109 -2.46 -2.68 9.96
CA TYR A 109 -1.24 -3.31 10.46
C TYR A 109 -0.02 -2.97 9.62
N ALA A 110 -0.15 -3.05 8.30
CA ALA A 110 0.94 -2.69 7.39
C ALA A 110 1.38 -1.22 7.55
N LEU A 111 0.45 -0.35 7.92
CA LEU A 111 0.67 1.09 8.11
C LEU A 111 0.84 1.51 9.58
N ALA A 112 1.00 0.57 10.51
CA ALA A 112 0.91 0.82 11.97
C ALA A 112 1.79 1.95 12.48
N GLN A 113 2.89 2.24 11.81
CA GLN A 113 3.80 3.32 12.16
C GLN A 113 3.33 4.69 11.65
N HIS A 114 2.46 4.72 10.62
CA HIS A 114 2.13 5.94 9.91
C HIS A 114 0.69 6.39 10.09
N GLY A 115 -0.18 5.51 10.50
CA GLY A 115 -1.59 5.82 10.68
C GLY A 115 -2.48 4.58 10.73
N THR A 116 -3.77 4.78 10.58
CA THR A 116 -4.78 3.72 10.65
C THR A 116 -5.80 3.88 9.53
N ILE A 117 -6.45 2.77 9.19
CA ILE A 117 -7.62 2.79 8.33
C ILE A 117 -8.87 2.82 9.21
N VAL A 118 -9.73 3.79 8.98
CA VAL A 118 -10.99 3.94 9.71
C VAL A 118 -12.17 3.92 8.76
N SER A 119 -13.31 3.46 9.25
CA SER A 119 -14.56 3.41 8.48
C SER A 119 -15.60 4.34 9.11
N ALA A 120 -16.25 5.13 8.26
CA ALA A 120 -17.37 5.98 8.66
C ALA A 120 -18.37 6.06 7.52
N SER A 121 -19.64 5.80 7.82
CA SER A 121 -20.76 5.87 6.84
C SER A 121 -20.49 5.04 5.56
N GLY A 122 -19.94 3.85 5.72
CA GLY A 122 -19.62 2.95 4.60
C GLY A 122 -18.42 3.36 3.76
N LYS A 123 -17.71 4.39 4.14
CA LYS A 123 -16.50 4.86 3.45
C LYS A 123 -15.27 4.61 4.31
N TRP A 124 -14.14 4.35 3.65
CA TRP A 124 -12.86 4.16 4.32
C TRP A 124 -11.98 5.39 4.18
N TYR A 125 -11.25 5.68 5.27
CA TYR A 125 -10.33 6.81 5.36
C TYR A 125 -8.97 6.35 5.90
N PHE A 126 -7.91 6.94 5.40
CA PHE A 126 -6.61 6.90 6.06
C PHE A 126 -6.56 8.03 7.09
N ARG A 127 -6.31 7.67 8.34
CA ARG A 127 -6.10 8.64 9.43
C ARG A 127 -4.62 8.67 9.78
N ASN A 128 -3.98 9.81 9.58
CA ASN A 128 -2.57 9.97 9.91
C ASN A 128 -2.35 10.17 11.43
N LYS A 129 -1.08 10.35 11.82
CA LYS A 129 -0.70 10.51 13.24
C LYS A 129 -1.26 11.77 13.88
N ARG A 130 -1.62 12.77 13.09
CA ARG A 130 -2.26 14.00 13.58
C ARG A 130 -3.78 13.90 13.68
N GLY A 131 -4.38 12.79 13.29
CA GLY A 131 -5.82 12.61 13.29
C GLY A 131 -6.51 13.19 12.04
N GLU A 132 -5.77 13.53 11.01
CA GLU A 132 -6.31 14.01 9.74
C GLU A 132 -6.75 12.82 8.89
N ASP A 133 -7.96 12.90 8.31
CA ASP A 133 -8.59 11.84 7.54
C ASP A 133 -8.56 12.15 6.05
N TYR A 134 -8.19 11.15 5.26
CA TYR A 134 -8.16 11.22 3.80
C TYR A 134 -9.02 10.11 3.21
N LEU A 135 -10.00 10.48 2.40
CA LEU A 135 -10.95 9.54 1.81
C LEU A 135 -10.25 8.58 0.84
N LEU A 136 -10.39 7.28 1.10
CA LEU A 136 -9.94 6.22 0.20
C LEU A 136 -11.07 5.89 -0.78
N ARG A 137 -10.82 6.12 -2.05
CA ARG A 137 -11.80 5.84 -3.10
C ARG A 137 -11.77 4.36 -3.48
N SER A 138 -12.95 3.81 -3.73
CA SER A 138 -13.10 2.50 -4.34
C SER A 138 -13.11 2.63 -5.85
N GLY A 139 -12.27 1.85 -6.52
CA GLY A 139 -12.21 1.81 -7.97
C GLY A 139 -10.90 1.24 -8.47
N ARG A 140 -10.94 0.56 -9.60
CA ARG A 140 -9.74 0.01 -10.20
C ARG A 140 -8.80 1.13 -10.65
N GLY A 141 -7.60 1.13 -10.11
CA GLY A 141 -6.56 2.08 -10.45
C GLY A 141 -6.62 3.40 -9.69
N ASP A 142 -7.64 3.64 -8.85
CA ASP A 142 -7.72 4.82 -8.02
C ASP A 142 -7.09 4.56 -6.67
N GLY A 143 -6.16 5.42 -6.30
CA GLY A 143 -5.54 5.38 -4.98
C GLY A 143 -5.42 6.78 -4.40
N VAL A 144 -5.09 6.85 -3.14
CA VAL A 144 -4.67 8.09 -2.49
C VAL A 144 -3.15 8.08 -2.42
N LEU A 145 -2.53 9.11 -2.94
CA LEU A 145 -1.10 9.32 -2.82
C LEU A 145 -0.82 9.97 -1.47
N LEU A 146 -0.04 9.27 -0.64
CA LEU A 146 0.41 9.76 0.65
C LEU A 146 1.84 10.23 0.54
N LYS A 147 2.08 11.47 0.91
CA LYS A 147 3.42 12.07 0.98
C LYS A 147 3.73 12.51 2.39
N GLN A 148 4.98 12.31 2.80
CA GLN A 148 5.46 12.82 4.07
C GLN A 148 5.63 14.35 4.00
N ASP A 149 5.14 15.03 5.05
CA ASP A 149 5.44 16.44 5.25
C ASP A 149 6.82 16.63 5.88
N GLU A 150 7.16 17.86 6.22
CA GLU A 150 8.43 18.23 6.87
C GLU A 150 8.66 17.52 8.22
N HIS A 151 7.60 17.05 8.88
CA HIS A 151 7.66 16.32 10.16
C HIS A 151 7.58 14.78 9.98
N GLY A 152 7.61 14.29 8.75
CA GLY A 152 7.51 12.86 8.45
C GLY A 152 6.11 12.29 8.59
N VAL A 153 5.09 13.12 8.67
CA VAL A 153 3.68 12.70 8.74
C VAL A 153 3.11 12.56 7.35
N TYR A 154 2.48 11.43 7.07
CA TYR A 154 1.85 11.21 5.78
C TYR A 154 0.55 12.00 5.62
N CYS A 155 0.47 12.72 4.53
CA CYS A 155 -0.69 13.50 4.12
C CYS A 155 -1.16 13.06 2.74
N GLY A 156 -2.48 12.97 2.54
CA GLY A 156 -3.05 12.54 1.29
C GLY A 156 -3.12 13.65 0.25
N GLU A 157 -2.86 13.28 -1.00
CA GLU A 157 -3.08 14.14 -2.16
C GLU A 157 -4.18 13.55 -3.04
N VAL A 158 -4.98 14.42 -3.69
CA VAL A 158 -6.03 14.00 -4.62
C VAL A 158 -5.39 13.40 -5.87
N VAL A 159 -5.66 12.13 -6.12
CA VAL A 159 -4.97 11.30 -7.10
C VAL A 159 -5.38 11.56 -8.56
N GLN A 160 -6.37 12.40 -8.81
CA GLN A 160 -6.82 12.66 -10.19
C GLN A 160 -5.70 13.11 -11.12
N GLU A 161 -4.73 13.86 -10.63
CA GLU A 161 -3.57 14.26 -11.40
C GLU A 161 -2.57 13.12 -11.66
N TYR A 162 -2.46 12.19 -10.75
CA TYR A 162 -1.52 11.08 -10.88
C TYR A 162 -1.93 10.08 -11.97
N LYS A 163 -3.22 9.85 -12.15
CA LYS A 163 -3.76 8.99 -13.20
C LYS A 163 -3.39 9.45 -14.61
N PHE A 164 -3.42 10.74 -14.85
CA PHE A 164 -3.16 11.30 -16.17
C PHE A 164 -1.68 11.31 -16.52
N LYS A 165 -0.82 11.34 -15.54
CA LYS A 165 0.64 11.31 -15.74
C LYS A 165 1.18 9.92 -16.05
N VAL A 166 0.48 8.88 -15.64
CA VAL A 166 0.90 7.47 -15.83
C VAL A 166 0.37 6.86 -17.13
N LYS A 167 -0.66 7.43 -17.73
CA LYS A 167 -1.33 6.86 -18.89
C LYS A 167 -0.90 7.42 -20.25
N ARG A 168 0.07 8.31 -20.29
CA ARG A 168 0.49 8.91 -21.56
C ARG A 168 1.96 8.70 -21.84
#